data_132158fc3f60bfbc322c2cf818506bb5
#
_entry.id   132158fc3f60bfbc322c2cf818506bb5
#
_cell.length_a   1.000
_cell.length_b   1.000
_cell.length_c   1.000
_cell.angle_alpha   90.00
_cell.angle_beta   90.00
_cell.angle_gamma   90.00
#
_symmetry.space_group_name_H-M   'P 1'
#
loop_
_entity.id
_entity.type
_entity.pdbx_description
1 polymer ?
#
loop_
_entity_poly.entity_id
_entity_poly.type
_entity_poly.pdbx_seq_one_letter_code
_entity_poly.pdbx_strand_id
1 'polypeptide(L)'
;MILRAVHWVEDAVTGVCVLIFLGALTLQVFFRYVFNNPLPWPEELAKFSFVWCCFFGAAAGTRRKAHIAVEVFVARLSPRWRHAMAALVHLSVLIVLAVLVKAGLDLGRLSSTSKLPAINLPLGYLVLSLPIAAALMMLDFGKLVLGSLRAWRNPALAEPEPETVTANRSQQGA
;
A
#
# COMPACT_ATOMS: atom_id res chain seq x y z
N MET A 1 -2.64 12.77 13.84
CA MET A 1 -1.36 12.25 14.33
C MET A 1 -1.21 10.74 14.07
N ILE A 2 -2.14 9.90 14.46
CA ILE A 2 -2.05 8.43 14.35
C ILE A 2 -1.75 7.95 12.92
N LEU A 3 -2.41 8.48 11.91
CA LEU A 3 -2.21 8.09 10.51
C LEU A 3 -0.83 8.45 9.93
N ARG A 4 -0.27 9.59 10.35
CA ARG A 4 1.11 9.93 9.97
C ARG A 4 2.11 8.94 10.55
N ALA A 5 1.87 8.49 11.78
CA ALA A 5 2.70 7.47 12.43
C ALA A 5 2.60 6.12 11.69
N VAL A 6 1.38 5.70 11.32
CA VAL A 6 1.17 4.45 10.53
C VAL A 6 1.91 4.52 9.20
N HIS A 7 1.77 5.61 8.47
CA HIS A 7 2.45 5.78 7.17
C HIS A 7 3.98 5.80 7.30
N TRP A 8 4.50 6.43 8.37
CA TRP A 8 5.93 6.40 8.63
C TRP A 8 6.44 4.99 8.93
N VAL A 9 5.66 4.21 9.69
CA VAL A 9 5.98 2.80 9.99
C VAL A 9 5.95 1.95 8.70
N GLU A 10 4.95 2.13 7.83
CA GLU A 10 4.88 1.42 6.54
C GLU A 10 6.12 1.71 5.68
N ASP A 11 6.49 2.98 5.53
CA ASP A 11 7.64 3.40 4.74
C ASP A 11 8.95 2.88 5.36
N ALA A 12 9.08 2.89 6.69
CA ALA A 12 10.23 2.35 7.40
C ALA A 12 10.34 0.83 7.26
N VAL A 13 9.24 0.09 7.45
CA VAL A 13 9.20 -1.37 7.27
C VAL A 13 9.59 -1.74 5.84
N THR A 14 9.03 -1.05 4.84
CA THR A 14 9.37 -1.28 3.43
C THR A 14 10.86 -1.05 3.19
N GLY A 15 11.42 0.05 3.68
CA GLY A 15 12.85 0.37 3.53
C GLY A 15 13.77 -0.67 4.19
N VAL A 16 13.44 -1.09 5.42
CA VAL A 16 14.19 -2.13 6.14
C VAL A 16 14.12 -3.47 5.39
N CYS A 17 12.93 -3.86 4.91
CA CYS A 17 12.76 -5.10 4.14
C CYS A 17 13.58 -5.09 2.84
N VAL A 18 13.67 -3.96 2.14
CA VAL A 18 14.51 -3.81 0.94
C VAL A 18 15.98 -4.01 1.29
N LEU A 19 16.46 -3.40 2.36
CA LEU A 19 17.86 -3.54 2.78
C LEU A 19 18.19 -4.98 3.17
N ILE A 20 17.33 -5.64 3.93
CA ILE A 20 17.50 -7.06 4.30
C ILE A 20 17.48 -7.93 3.04
N PHE A 21 16.54 -7.72 2.13
CA PHE A 21 16.43 -8.46 0.89
C PHE A 21 17.69 -8.35 0.03
N LEU A 22 18.16 -7.13 -0.22
CA LEU A 22 19.37 -6.89 -1.02
C LEU A 22 20.62 -7.44 -0.31
N GLY A 23 20.74 -7.23 1.00
CA GLY A 23 21.85 -7.76 1.80
C GLY A 23 21.89 -9.28 1.79
N ALA A 24 20.75 -9.94 1.97
CA ALA A 24 20.66 -11.41 1.96
C ALA A 24 21.01 -11.99 0.59
N LEU A 25 20.52 -11.39 -0.51
CA LEU A 25 20.88 -11.83 -1.86
C LEU A 25 22.37 -11.62 -2.16
N THR A 26 22.92 -10.47 -1.78
CA THR A 26 24.33 -10.19 -1.98
C THR A 26 25.19 -11.20 -1.20
N LEU A 27 24.83 -11.48 0.05
CA LEU A 27 25.50 -12.46 0.87
C LEU A 27 25.43 -13.87 0.26
N GLN A 28 24.24 -14.28 -0.22
CA GLN A 28 24.03 -15.57 -0.87
C GLN A 28 24.93 -15.74 -2.10
N VAL A 29 24.97 -14.72 -2.97
CA VAL A 29 25.78 -14.73 -4.19
C VAL A 29 27.25 -14.80 -3.82
N PHE A 30 27.70 -14.01 -2.85
CA PHE A 30 29.07 -13.99 -2.40
C PHE A 30 29.54 -15.36 -1.86
N PHE A 31 28.79 -15.97 -0.96
CA PHE A 31 29.10 -17.30 -0.42
C PHE A 31 29.08 -18.39 -1.49
N ARG A 32 28.17 -18.31 -2.45
CA ARG A 32 28.06 -19.29 -3.54
C ARG A 32 29.23 -19.24 -4.48
N TYR A 33 29.71 -18.03 -4.86
CA TYR A 33 30.72 -17.90 -5.92
C TYR A 33 32.15 -17.73 -5.37
N VAL A 34 32.33 -17.10 -4.19
CA VAL A 34 33.65 -16.87 -3.61
C VAL A 34 34.08 -18.06 -2.75
N PHE A 35 33.19 -18.54 -1.88
CA PHE A 35 33.48 -19.65 -0.97
C PHE A 35 33.04 -21.02 -1.50
N ASN A 36 32.34 -21.06 -2.63
CA ASN A 36 31.78 -22.30 -3.21
C ASN A 36 30.98 -23.13 -2.19
N ASN A 37 30.38 -22.44 -1.21
CA ASN A 37 29.61 -23.01 -0.11
C ASN A 37 28.24 -22.30 -0.02
N PRO A 38 27.20 -22.74 -0.75
CA PRO A 38 25.90 -22.10 -0.76
C PRO A 38 25.21 -22.23 0.59
N LEU A 39 24.82 -21.10 1.17
CA LEU A 39 24.05 -21.05 2.40
C LEU A 39 22.54 -21.07 2.07
N PRO A 40 21.72 -21.94 2.68
CA PRO A 40 20.28 -21.99 2.39
C PRO A 40 19.46 -20.88 3.08
N TRP A 41 19.87 -20.42 4.25
CA TRP A 41 19.12 -19.45 5.04
C TRP A 41 19.01 -18.05 4.43
N PRO A 42 20.01 -17.48 3.71
CA PRO A 42 19.85 -16.15 3.11
C PRO A 42 18.79 -16.13 2.01
N GLU A 43 18.60 -17.24 1.29
CA GLU A 43 17.55 -17.34 0.28
C GLU A 43 16.17 -17.28 0.90
N GLU A 44 15.93 -17.97 2.01
CA GLU A 44 14.66 -17.91 2.72
C GLU A 44 14.40 -16.54 3.35
N LEU A 45 15.44 -15.92 3.92
CA LEU A 45 15.35 -14.58 4.47
C LEU A 45 15.07 -13.55 3.38
N ALA A 46 15.68 -13.69 2.21
CA ALA A 46 15.40 -12.83 1.06
C ALA A 46 13.95 -12.98 0.59
N LYS A 47 13.45 -14.22 0.44
CA LYS A 47 12.03 -14.46 0.08
C LYS A 47 11.08 -13.85 1.09
N PHE A 48 11.34 -14.02 2.38
CA PHE A 48 10.53 -13.45 3.45
C PHE A 48 10.48 -11.92 3.36
N SER A 49 11.63 -11.26 3.30
CA SER A 49 11.74 -9.81 3.23
C SER A 49 11.15 -9.25 1.95
N PHE A 50 11.31 -9.94 0.82
CA PHE A 50 10.74 -9.55 -0.47
C PHE A 50 9.21 -9.51 -0.43
N VAL A 51 8.56 -10.54 0.12
CA VAL A 51 7.10 -10.60 0.20
C VAL A 51 6.56 -9.46 1.08
N TRP A 52 7.18 -9.21 2.24
CA TRP A 52 6.82 -8.08 3.09
C TRP A 52 7.02 -6.74 2.39
N CYS A 53 8.16 -6.56 1.72
CA CYS A 53 8.43 -5.37 0.91
C CYS A 53 7.37 -5.12 -0.16
N CYS A 54 6.98 -6.17 -0.90
CA CYS A 54 5.96 -6.06 -1.96
C CYS A 54 4.60 -5.60 -1.42
N PHE A 55 4.11 -6.20 -0.35
CA PHE A 55 2.80 -5.86 0.19
C PHE A 55 2.77 -4.49 0.87
N PHE A 56 3.77 -4.16 1.68
CA PHE A 56 3.86 -2.85 2.30
C PHE A 56 4.19 -1.75 1.29
N GLY A 57 5.04 -2.04 0.31
CA GLY A 57 5.33 -1.14 -0.81
C GLY A 57 4.09 -0.87 -1.67
N ALA A 58 3.24 -1.87 -1.91
CA ALA A 58 1.97 -1.69 -2.58
C ALA A 58 1.03 -0.79 -1.77
N ALA A 59 0.94 -0.97 -0.45
CA ALA A 59 0.16 -0.11 0.43
C ALA A 59 0.64 1.35 0.36
N ALA A 60 1.95 1.58 0.48
CA ALA A 60 2.54 2.91 0.35
C ALA A 60 2.36 3.53 -1.05
N GLY A 61 2.47 2.72 -2.11
CA GLY A 61 2.27 3.15 -3.51
C GLY A 61 0.83 3.55 -3.81
N THR A 62 -0.12 2.78 -3.34
CA THR A 62 -1.56 3.04 -3.50
C THR A 62 -1.95 4.37 -2.87
N ARG A 63 -1.46 4.67 -1.69
CA ARG A 63 -1.68 5.93 -0.98
C ARG A 63 -1.26 7.16 -1.80
N ARG A 64 -0.15 7.05 -2.55
CA ARG A 64 0.38 8.16 -3.37
C ARG A 64 -0.35 8.34 -4.69
N LYS A 65 -0.90 7.27 -5.29
CA LYS A 65 -1.47 7.26 -6.64
C LYS A 65 -3.01 7.15 -6.70
N ALA A 66 -3.68 6.87 -5.57
CA ALA A 66 -5.12 6.62 -5.56
C ALA A 66 -5.96 7.77 -6.13
N HIS A 67 -5.53 9.01 -5.94
CA HIS A 67 -6.23 10.19 -6.45
C HIS A 67 -6.07 10.38 -7.97
N ILE A 68 -4.87 10.14 -8.51
CA ILE A 68 -4.54 10.46 -9.92
C ILE A 68 -5.29 9.55 -10.90
N ALA A 69 -5.38 8.25 -10.61
CA ALA A 69 -6.00 7.30 -11.52
C ALA A 69 -7.51 7.52 -11.68
N VAL A 70 -8.21 7.85 -10.60
CA VAL A 70 -9.65 8.11 -10.62
C VAL A 70 -9.95 9.46 -11.30
N GLU A 71 -9.16 10.49 -11.03
CA GLU A 71 -9.35 11.84 -11.60
C GLU A 71 -9.28 11.85 -13.12
N VAL A 72 -8.33 11.13 -13.72
CA VAL A 72 -8.18 11.05 -15.17
C VAL A 72 -9.40 10.37 -15.84
N PHE A 73 -9.93 9.33 -15.23
CA PHE A 73 -11.06 8.58 -15.79
C PHE A 73 -12.38 9.36 -15.68
N VAL A 74 -12.59 10.10 -14.61
CA VAL A 74 -13.85 10.81 -14.35
C VAL A 74 -13.82 12.27 -14.76
N ALA A 75 -12.70 12.80 -15.28
CA ALA A 75 -12.55 14.19 -15.71
C ALA A 75 -13.56 14.59 -16.83
N ARG A 76 -14.09 13.62 -17.59
CA ARG A 76 -15.05 13.85 -18.68
C ARG A 76 -16.51 13.80 -18.24
N LEU A 77 -16.81 13.51 -16.95
CA LEU A 77 -18.17 13.41 -16.45
C LEU A 77 -18.60 14.70 -15.75
N SER A 78 -19.94 14.93 -15.69
CA SER A 78 -20.50 16.04 -14.92
C SER A 78 -20.15 15.89 -13.42
N PRO A 79 -20.06 17.00 -12.64
CA PRO A 79 -19.57 16.99 -11.26
C PRO A 79 -20.27 15.98 -10.35
N ARG A 80 -21.58 15.81 -10.49
CA ARG A 80 -22.37 14.84 -9.70
C ARG A 80 -22.00 13.39 -10.01
N TRP A 81 -21.89 13.03 -11.28
CA TRP A 81 -21.53 11.69 -11.73
C TRP A 81 -20.07 11.35 -11.43
N ARG A 82 -19.21 12.36 -11.43
CA ARG A 82 -17.80 12.22 -11.05
C ARG A 82 -17.65 11.68 -9.63
N HIS A 83 -18.33 12.28 -8.66
CA HIS A 83 -18.26 11.83 -7.25
C HIS A 83 -18.91 10.46 -7.04
N ALA A 84 -20.03 10.18 -7.73
CA ALA A 84 -20.68 8.87 -7.66
C ALA A 84 -19.79 7.75 -8.22
N MET A 85 -19.16 7.99 -9.37
CA MET A 85 -18.26 7.02 -9.99
C MET A 85 -17.00 6.81 -9.14
N ALA A 86 -16.41 7.88 -8.59
CA ALA A 86 -15.29 7.78 -7.66
C ALA A 86 -15.64 6.96 -6.41
N ALA A 87 -16.82 7.18 -5.83
CA ALA A 87 -17.30 6.40 -4.70
C ALA A 87 -17.49 4.92 -5.04
N LEU A 88 -18.03 4.61 -6.23
CA LEU A 88 -18.21 3.24 -6.71
C LEU A 88 -16.87 2.52 -6.87
N VAL A 89 -15.88 3.17 -7.49
CA VAL A 89 -14.53 2.61 -7.66
C VAL A 89 -13.87 2.37 -6.31
N HIS A 90 -13.88 3.34 -5.40
CA HIS A 90 -13.30 3.16 -4.08
C HIS A 90 -14.01 2.07 -3.27
N LEU A 91 -15.33 1.93 -3.41
CA LEU A 91 -16.11 0.88 -2.77
C LEU A 91 -15.75 -0.50 -3.32
N SER A 92 -15.61 -0.64 -4.64
CA SER A 92 -15.18 -1.92 -5.25
C SER A 92 -13.81 -2.35 -4.76
N VAL A 93 -12.86 -1.41 -4.64
CA VAL A 93 -11.54 -1.68 -4.08
C VAL A 93 -11.65 -2.14 -2.62
N LEU A 94 -12.49 -1.51 -1.79
CA LEU A 94 -12.70 -1.92 -0.40
C LEU A 94 -13.25 -3.35 -0.30
N ILE A 95 -14.17 -3.73 -1.17
CA ILE A 95 -14.72 -5.11 -1.20
C ILE A 95 -13.60 -6.10 -1.52
N VAL A 96 -12.78 -5.83 -2.53
CA VAL A 96 -11.64 -6.68 -2.90
C VAL A 96 -10.64 -6.79 -1.74
N LEU A 97 -10.31 -5.68 -1.09
CA LEU A 97 -9.40 -5.67 0.06
C LEU A 97 -9.97 -6.48 1.24
N ALA A 98 -11.28 -6.39 1.51
CA ALA A 98 -11.93 -7.19 2.55
C ALA A 98 -11.85 -8.70 2.26
N VAL A 99 -12.04 -9.10 1.01
CA VAL A 99 -11.86 -10.50 0.56
C VAL A 99 -10.41 -10.93 0.74
N LEU A 100 -9.44 -10.07 0.38
CA LEU A 100 -8.01 -10.36 0.55
C LEU A 100 -7.61 -10.51 2.03
N VAL A 101 -8.16 -9.68 2.93
CA VAL A 101 -7.93 -9.82 4.37
C VAL A 101 -8.42 -11.16 4.85
N LYS A 102 -9.66 -11.54 4.50
CA LYS A 102 -10.23 -12.83 4.90
C LYS A 102 -9.42 -14.00 4.34
N ALA A 103 -9.18 -14.01 3.03
CA ALA A 103 -8.42 -15.07 2.37
C ALA A 103 -6.99 -15.18 2.93
N GLY A 104 -6.33 -14.05 3.20
CA GLY A 104 -5.00 -14.01 3.80
C GLY A 104 -4.95 -14.55 5.22
N LEU A 105 -5.98 -14.30 6.05
CA LEU A 105 -6.08 -14.86 7.39
C LEU A 105 -6.33 -16.36 7.35
N ASP A 106 -7.21 -16.84 6.47
CA ASP A 106 -7.51 -18.27 6.31
C ASP A 106 -6.27 -19.03 5.80
N LEU A 107 -5.57 -18.46 4.82
CA LEU A 107 -4.32 -19.03 4.30
C LEU A 107 -3.20 -19.00 5.36
N GLY A 108 -3.09 -17.93 6.15
CA GLY A 108 -2.13 -17.82 7.24
C GLY A 108 -2.33 -18.89 8.32
N ARG A 109 -3.58 -19.18 8.67
CA ARG A 109 -3.94 -20.27 9.60
C ARG A 109 -3.55 -21.63 9.03
N LEU A 110 -3.88 -21.89 7.77
CA LEU A 110 -3.56 -23.16 7.10
C LEU A 110 -2.05 -23.36 6.97
N SER A 111 -1.30 -22.28 6.71
CA SER A 111 0.14 -22.32 6.51
C SER A 111 0.96 -22.30 7.82
N SER A 112 0.30 -22.15 8.98
CA SER A 112 0.98 -22.06 10.28
C SER A 112 1.70 -23.37 10.68
N THR A 113 1.24 -24.50 10.17
CA THR A 113 1.85 -25.83 10.41
C THR A 113 3.11 -26.05 9.57
N SER A 114 3.21 -25.40 8.42
CA SER A 114 4.38 -25.49 7.54
C SER A 114 5.48 -24.52 8.00
N LYS A 115 6.73 -24.97 7.93
CA LYS A 115 7.90 -24.15 8.30
C LYS A 115 8.83 -23.99 7.12
N LEU A 116 9.54 -22.87 7.09
CA LEU A 116 10.68 -22.65 6.21
C LEU A 116 11.86 -23.48 6.73
N PRO A 117 12.42 -24.40 5.92
CA PRO A 117 13.39 -25.40 6.40
C PRO A 117 14.68 -24.81 6.96
N ALA A 118 15.21 -23.73 6.38
CA ALA A 118 16.51 -23.18 6.73
C ALA A 118 16.48 -22.25 7.96
N ILE A 119 15.42 -21.42 8.09
CA ILE A 119 15.28 -20.47 9.22
C ILE A 119 14.30 -20.94 10.28
N ASN A 120 13.67 -22.10 10.07
CA ASN A 120 12.70 -22.72 10.99
C ASN A 120 11.53 -21.79 11.42
N LEU A 121 11.19 -20.79 10.60
CA LEU A 121 10.06 -19.91 10.83
C LEU A 121 8.78 -20.50 10.25
N PRO A 122 7.62 -20.40 10.95
CA PRO A 122 6.33 -20.77 10.40
C PRO A 122 6.00 -19.96 9.15
N LEU A 123 5.59 -20.63 8.07
CA LEU A 123 5.22 -20.01 6.80
C LEU A 123 4.04 -19.04 6.97
N GLY A 124 3.21 -19.25 7.98
CA GLY A 124 2.12 -18.36 8.33
C GLY A 124 2.56 -16.89 8.52
N TYR A 125 3.73 -16.61 9.09
CA TYR A 125 4.23 -15.24 9.24
C TYR A 125 4.53 -14.55 7.90
N LEU A 126 4.95 -15.31 6.89
CA LEU A 126 5.13 -14.79 5.54
C LEU A 126 3.78 -14.40 4.93
N VAL A 127 2.78 -15.27 5.09
CA VAL A 127 1.44 -15.07 4.54
C VAL A 127 0.69 -13.93 5.25
N LEU A 128 0.95 -13.70 6.56
CA LEU A 128 0.31 -12.62 7.33
C LEU A 128 0.65 -11.21 6.81
N SER A 129 1.71 -11.04 6.03
CA SER A 129 2.02 -9.76 5.38
C SER A 129 0.88 -9.27 4.49
N LEU A 130 0.19 -10.18 3.78
CA LEU A 130 -0.95 -9.89 2.90
C LEU A 130 -2.15 -9.27 3.66
N PRO A 131 -2.74 -9.93 4.69
CA PRO A 131 -3.89 -9.36 5.38
C PRO A 131 -3.55 -8.08 6.16
N ILE A 132 -2.32 -7.95 6.68
CA ILE A 132 -1.88 -6.75 7.37
C ILE A 132 -1.82 -5.57 6.40
N ALA A 133 -1.14 -5.72 5.26
CA ALA A 133 -1.04 -4.66 4.25
C ALA A 133 -2.41 -4.32 3.66
N ALA A 134 -3.26 -5.32 3.37
CA ALA A 134 -4.61 -5.10 2.88
C ALA A 134 -5.48 -4.33 3.89
N ALA A 135 -5.35 -4.63 5.19
CA ALA A 135 -6.06 -3.89 6.25
C ALA A 135 -5.59 -2.42 6.33
N LEU A 136 -4.28 -2.16 6.19
CA LEU A 136 -3.75 -0.80 6.13
C LEU A 136 -4.29 -0.03 4.90
N MET A 137 -4.30 -0.67 3.73
CA MET A 137 -4.91 -0.10 2.53
C MET A 137 -6.41 0.20 2.72
N MET A 138 -7.16 -0.67 3.41
CA MET A 138 -8.58 -0.44 3.71
C MET A 138 -8.79 0.85 4.51
N LEU A 139 -7.90 1.20 5.44
CA LEU A 139 -7.99 2.44 6.21
C LEU A 139 -7.87 3.68 5.30
N ASP A 140 -7.00 3.65 4.30
CA ASP A 140 -6.80 4.76 3.38
C ASP A 140 -7.94 4.86 2.37
N PHE A 141 -8.35 3.75 1.75
CA PHE A 141 -9.52 3.75 0.86
C PHE A 141 -10.83 4.08 1.57
N GLY A 142 -11.00 3.66 2.82
CA GLY A 142 -12.16 4.01 3.63
C GLY A 142 -12.34 5.54 3.77
N LYS A 143 -11.24 6.28 3.97
CA LYS A 143 -11.29 7.76 4.01
C LYS A 143 -11.67 8.36 2.66
N LEU A 144 -11.16 7.79 1.56
CA LEU A 144 -11.49 8.24 0.21
C LEU A 144 -12.98 8.04 -0.10
N VAL A 145 -13.56 6.90 0.29
CA VAL A 145 -15.00 6.65 0.17
C VAL A 145 -15.80 7.67 0.97
N LEU A 146 -15.44 7.87 2.24
CA LEU A 146 -16.13 8.85 3.09
C LEU A 146 -16.02 10.27 2.54
N GLY A 147 -14.87 10.65 1.98
CA GLY A 147 -14.65 11.94 1.31
C GLY A 147 -15.54 12.09 0.08
N SER A 148 -15.55 11.09 -0.79
CA SER A 148 -16.38 11.09 -2.01
C SER A 148 -17.88 11.14 -1.71
N LEU A 149 -18.34 10.40 -0.69
CA LEU A 149 -19.74 10.43 -0.25
C LEU A 149 -20.15 11.79 0.37
N ARG A 150 -19.25 12.41 1.14
CA ARG A 150 -19.48 13.77 1.68
C ARG A 150 -19.57 14.82 0.58
N ALA A 151 -18.67 14.76 -0.40
CA ALA A 151 -18.65 15.63 -1.55
C ALA A 151 -19.92 15.48 -2.42
N TRP A 152 -20.42 14.24 -2.55
CA TRP A 152 -21.68 13.97 -3.24
C TRP A 152 -22.90 14.56 -2.52
N ARG A 153 -22.92 14.50 -1.16
CA ARG A 153 -24.03 15.09 -0.35
C ARG A 153 -23.98 16.62 -0.28
N ASN A 154 -22.79 17.22 -0.33
CA ASN A 154 -22.58 18.67 -0.25
C ASN A 154 -21.58 19.12 -1.32
N PRO A 155 -22.04 19.35 -2.56
CA PRO A 155 -21.14 19.76 -3.66
C PRO A 155 -20.43 21.11 -3.41
N ALA A 156 -21.01 21.98 -2.57
CA ALA A 156 -20.39 23.26 -2.18
C ALA A 156 -19.11 23.15 -1.35
N LEU A 157 -18.82 21.98 -0.75
CA LEU A 157 -17.59 21.71 0.01
C LEU A 157 -16.50 21.06 -0.84
N ALA A 158 -16.78 20.77 -2.12
CA ALA A 158 -15.91 20.02 -3.02
C ALA A 158 -15.18 20.91 -4.04
N GLU A 159 -15.49 22.21 -4.11
CA GLU A 159 -14.71 23.14 -4.95
C GLU A 159 -13.38 23.43 -4.26
N PRO A 160 -12.23 23.05 -4.86
CA PRO A 160 -10.95 23.61 -4.46
C PRO A 160 -11.03 25.12 -4.73
N GLU A 161 -10.68 25.93 -3.73
CA GLU A 161 -10.56 27.40 -3.88
C GLU A 161 -9.73 27.69 -5.14
N PRO A 162 -10.23 28.47 -6.10
CA PRO A 162 -9.50 28.71 -7.34
C PRO A 162 -8.20 29.45 -7.01
N GLU A 163 -7.06 28.79 -7.25
CA GLU A 163 -5.70 29.36 -7.10
C GLU A 163 -5.47 30.66 -7.90
N THR A 164 -6.46 31.08 -8.69
CA THR A 164 -6.39 32.27 -9.55
C THR A 164 -6.54 33.60 -8.82
N VAL A 165 -6.94 33.60 -7.54
CA VAL A 165 -7.13 34.88 -6.80
C VAL A 165 -5.84 35.41 -6.19
N THR A 166 -4.88 34.55 -5.88
CA THR A 166 -3.60 34.98 -5.32
C THR A 166 -2.59 35.50 -6.36
N ALA A 167 -2.65 34.96 -7.60
CA ALA A 167 -1.76 35.41 -8.67
C ALA A 167 -2.06 36.82 -9.17
N ASN A 168 -3.31 37.31 -9.06
CA ASN A 168 -3.69 38.62 -9.54
C ASN A 168 -3.44 39.75 -8.52
N ARG A 169 -3.27 39.44 -7.22
CA ARG A 169 -2.90 40.42 -6.20
C ARG A 169 -1.45 40.82 -6.21
N SER A 170 -0.55 39.96 -6.67
CA SER A 170 0.87 40.24 -6.77
C SER A 170 1.24 41.08 -8.00
N GLN A 171 0.35 41.16 -9.01
CA GLN A 171 0.58 41.97 -10.22
C GLN A 171 -0.05 43.37 -10.15
N GLN A 172 -0.94 43.65 -9.19
CA GLN A 172 -1.54 44.97 -9.01
C GLN A 172 -0.86 45.83 -7.93
N GLY A 173 0.23 45.34 -7.31
CA GLY A 173 0.97 46.02 -6.26
C GLY A 173 2.40 46.45 -6.64
N ALA A 174 2.74 46.48 -7.93
CA ALA A 174 4.04 46.92 -8.42
C ALA A 174 3.91 48.19 -9.27
#